data_7733ef6ee5bbc02b69d055f4085cbd73
#
_entry.id   7733ef6ee5bbc02b69d055f4085cbd73
#
_cell.length_a   1.000
_cell.length_b   1.000
_cell.length_c   1.000
_cell.angle_alpha   90.00
_cell.angle_beta   90.00
_cell.angle_gamma   90.00
#
_symmetry.space_group_name_H-M   'P 1'
#
loop_
_entity.id
_entity.type
_entity.pdbx_description
1 polymer ?
#
loop_
_entity_poly.entity_id
_entity_poly.type
_entity_poly.pdbx_seq_one_letter_code
_entity_poly.pdbx_strand_id
1 'polypeptide(L)'
;MTGVNMDRRQKRTRKAIFIAFNELLSKKAYDKITVQEVISAADIGRTTFYAHFETKEALLEALCEDLFLHIKDSKIGRAHV
;
A
#
# COMPACT_ATOMS: atom_id res chain seq x y z
N MET A 1 0.44 21.96 -9.66
CA MET A 1 1.32 21.64 -9.84
C MET A 1 2.11 21.11 -8.86
N THR A 2 2.22 21.75 -7.84
CA THR A 2 3.03 21.28 -6.86
C THR A 2 2.55 20.00 -6.37
N GLY A 3 1.33 19.80 -6.24
CA GLY A 3 0.82 18.60 -5.70
C GLY A 3 1.25 17.45 -6.54
N VAL A 4 1.40 17.70 -7.76
CA VAL A 4 1.77 16.69 -8.65
C VAL A 4 3.12 16.16 -8.39
N ASN A 5 4.06 16.98 -8.09
CA ASN A 5 5.36 16.54 -7.84
C ASN A 5 5.44 15.80 -6.57
N MET A 6 4.76 16.25 -5.56
CA MET A 6 4.80 15.63 -4.31
C MET A 6 4.25 14.26 -4.50
N ASP A 7 3.28 14.12 -5.35
CA ASP A 7 2.68 12.89 -5.59
C ASP A 7 3.57 11.84 -6.15
N ARG A 8 4.50 12.20 -7.01
CA ARG A 8 5.35 11.22 -7.60
C ARG A 8 6.17 10.50 -6.55
N ARG A 9 6.78 11.24 -5.65
CA ARG A 9 7.57 10.65 -4.62
C ARG A 9 6.71 9.89 -3.64
N GLN A 10 5.57 10.45 -3.28
CA GLN A 10 4.70 9.82 -2.35
C GLN A 10 4.09 8.56 -2.93
N LYS A 11 3.78 8.55 -4.20
CA LYS A 11 3.22 7.39 -4.83
C LYS A 11 4.23 6.27 -4.84
N ARG A 12 5.48 6.59 -5.06
CA ARG A 12 6.51 5.60 -5.11
C ARG A 12 6.68 4.97 -3.73
N THR A 13 6.66 5.79 -2.69
CA THR A 13 6.80 5.30 -1.33
C THR A 13 5.59 4.47 -0.96
N ARG A 14 4.40 4.94 -1.31
CA ARG A 14 3.18 4.23 -0.99
C ARG A 14 3.17 2.88 -1.66
N LYS A 15 3.62 2.82 -2.90
CA LYS A 15 3.66 1.59 -3.63
C LYS A 15 4.65 0.63 -3.00
N ALA A 16 5.79 1.14 -2.53
CA ALA A 16 6.79 0.30 -1.88
C ALA A 16 6.20 -0.30 -0.61
N ILE A 17 5.40 0.46 0.13
CA ILE A 17 4.78 -0.02 1.33
C ILE A 17 3.76 -1.11 0.98
N PHE A 18 2.99 -0.92 -0.07
CA PHE A 18 1.99 -1.90 -0.47
C PHE A 18 2.67 -3.20 -0.92
N ILE A 19 3.75 -3.10 -1.66
CA ILE A 19 4.46 -4.29 -2.13
C ILE A 19 5.02 -5.05 -0.93
N ALA A 20 5.63 -4.33 0.01
CA ALA A 20 6.20 -4.94 1.19
C ALA A 20 5.13 -5.64 2.01
N PHE A 21 4.01 -4.97 2.20
CA PHE A 21 2.93 -5.51 3.00
C PHE A 21 2.35 -6.76 2.31
N ASN A 22 2.18 -6.68 1.02
CA ASN A 22 1.63 -7.78 0.26
C ASN A 22 2.55 -8.99 0.34
N GLU A 23 3.85 -8.78 0.30
CA GLU A 23 4.78 -9.86 0.41
C GLU A 23 4.71 -10.48 1.79
N LEU A 24 4.58 -9.69 2.82
CA LEU A 24 4.48 -10.20 4.17
C LEU A 24 3.19 -11.01 4.32
N LEU A 25 2.12 -10.56 3.69
CA LEU A 25 0.85 -11.26 3.77
C LEU A 25 0.95 -12.63 3.12
N SER A 26 1.84 -12.80 2.17
CA SER A 26 1.99 -14.09 1.53
C SER A 26 2.81 -15.03 2.39
N LYS A 27 3.51 -14.50 3.39
CA LYS A 27 4.33 -15.32 4.24
C LYS A 27 3.76 -15.57 5.62
N LYS A 28 2.97 -14.71 6.12
CA LYS A 28 2.39 -14.85 7.45
C LYS A 28 1.04 -14.18 7.54
N ALA A 29 0.29 -14.56 8.54
CA ALA A 29 -1.05 -14.03 8.72
C ALA A 29 -1.00 -12.55 9.06
N TYR A 30 -2.03 -11.85 8.70
CA TYR A 30 -2.13 -10.41 8.93
C TYR A 30 -1.85 -10.04 10.38
N ASP A 31 -2.47 -10.74 11.32
CA ASP A 31 -2.32 -10.38 12.71
C ASP A 31 -0.91 -10.65 13.24
N LYS A 32 -0.08 -11.34 12.47
CA LYS A 32 1.26 -11.59 12.91
C LYS A 32 2.24 -10.60 12.27
N ILE A 33 1.77 -9.79 11.36
CA ILE A 33 2.60 -8.80 10.70
C ILE A 33 2.64 -7.56 11.56
N THR A 34 3.82 -6.99 11.77
CA THR A 34 3.94 -5.77 12.56
C THR A 34 4.31 -4.62 11.65
N VAL A 35 4.03 -3.41 12.11
CA VAL A 35 4.37 -2.22 11.37
C VAL A 35 5.88 -2.17 11.14
N GLN A 36 6.65 -2.59 12.14
CA GLN A 36 8.09 -2.58 11.99
C GLN A 36 8.55 -3.47 10.85
N GLU A 37 7.90 -4.60 10.65
CA GLU A 37 8.25 -5.50 9.58
C GLU A 37 7.95 -4.85 8.24
N VAL A 38 6.86 -4.12 8.15
CA VAL A 38 6.51 -3.46 6.91
C VAL A 38 7.54 -2.37 6.62
N ILE A 39 7.91 -1.60 7.63
CA ILE A 39 8.87 -0.53 7.50
C ILE A 39 10.20 -1.09 7.01
N SER A 40 10.64 -2.20 7.59
CA SER A 40 11.90 -2.81 7.22
C SER A 40 11.84 -3.37 5.80
N ALA A 41 10.76 -4.02 5.46
CA ALA A 41 10.62 -4.61 4.15
C ALA A 41 10.52 -3.56 3.05
N ALA A 42 9.89 -2.43 3.36
CA ALA A 42 9.76 -1.37 2.39
C ALA A 42 11.01 -0.49 2.35
N ASP A 43 11.90 -0.67 3.31
CA ASP A 43 13.14 0.07 3.41
C ASP A 43 12.85 1.57 3.53
N ILE A 44 11.99 1.96 4.42
CA ILE A 44 11.66 3.36 4.64
C ILE A 44 11.78 3.63 6.13
N GLY A 45 11.68 4.88 6.51
CA GLY A 45 11.76 5.25 7.91
C GLY A 45 10.39 5.18 8.56
N ARG A 46 10.38 5.10 9.88
CA ARG A 46 9.14 5.05 10.62
C ARG A 46 8.31 6.31 10.40
N THR A 47 8.98 7.46 10.37
CA THR A 47 8.28 8.71 10.15
C THR A 47 7.61 8.71 8.79
N THR A 48 8.27 8.15 7.79
CA THR A 48 7.73 8.09 6.45
C THR A 48 6.47 7.21 6.43
N PHE A 49 6.54 6.08 7.13
CA PHE A 49 5.39 5.19 7.17
C PHE A 49 4.19 5.90 7.78
N TYR A 50 4.39 6.53 8.94
CA TYR A 50 3.29 7.17 9.63
C TYR A 50 2.80 8.44 8.94
N ALA A 51 3.55 8.94 7.97
CA ALA A 51 3.09 10.07 7.19
C ALA A 51 2.04 9.57 6.18
N HIS A 52 2.05 8.27 5.85
CA HIS A 52 1.11 7.72 4.90
C HIS A 52 -0.01 6.92 5.58
N PHE A 53 0.29 6.19 6.62
CA PHE A 53 -0.70 5.35 7.28
C PHE A 53 -0.55 5.43 8.80
N GLU A 54 -1.62 5.66 9.49
CA GLU A 54 -1.55 5.78 10.93
C GLU A 54 -1.40 4.45 11.63
N THR A 55 -1.95 3.42 11.09
CA THR A 55 -1.93 2.12 11.72
C THR A 55 -1.81 1.03 10.67
N LYS A 56 -1.60 -0.19 11.13
CA LYS A 56 -1.52 -1.33 10.24
C LYS A 56 -2.90 -1.54 9.61
N GLU A 57 -3.96 -1.27 10.36
CA GLU A 57 -5.31 -1.42 9.87
C GLU A 57 -5.58 -0.42 8.75
N ALA A 58 -5.09 0.81 8.91
CA ALA A 58 -5.27 1.83 7.89
C ALA A 58 -4.55 1.39 6.61
N LEU A 59 -3.40 0.75 6.76
CA LEU A 59 -2.64 0.25 5.62
C LEU A 59 -3.44 -0.86 4.91
N LEU A 60 -4.02 -1.75 5.69
CA LEU A 60 -4.78 -2.85 5.10
C LEU A 60 -5.98 -2.30 4.33
N GLU A 61 -6.65 -1.32 4.89
CA GLU A 61 -7.79 -0.73 4.24
C GLU A 61 -7.37 -0.07 2.93
N ALA A 62 -6.27 0.63 2.94
CA ALA A 62 -5.78 1.31 1.77
C ALA A 62 -5.39 0.30 0.67
N LEU A 63 -4.79 -0.80 1.08
CA LEU A 63 -4.38 -1.81 0.14
C LEU A 63 -5.62 -2.46 -0.49
N CYS A 64 -6.62 -2.73 0.32
CA CYS A 64 -7.84 -3.32 -0.17
C CYS A 64 -8.53 -2.39 -1.16
N GLU A 65 -8.53 -1.11 -0.86
CA GLU A 65 -9.15 -0.16 -1.76
C GLU A 65 -8.39 -0.10 -3.07
N ASP A 66 -7.08 -0.14 -3.00
CA ASP A 66 -6.27 -0.08 -4.19
C ASP A 66 -6.53 -1.30 -5.07
N LEU A 67 -6.60 -2.47 -4.46
CA LEU A 67 -6.86 -3.69 -5.21
C LEU A 67 -8.28 -3.68 -5.78
N PHE A 68 -9.20 -3.17 -5.00
CA PHE A 68 -10.59 -3.13 -5.43
C PHE A 68 -10.71 -2.22 -6.65
N LEU A 69 -10.02 -1.10 -6.65
CA LEU A 69 -10.08 -0.18 -7.76
C LEU A 69 -9.46 -0.83 -9.00
N HIS A 70 -8.41 -1.57 -8.83
CA HIS A 70 -7.76 -2.22 -9.94
C HIS A 70 -8.68 -3.29 -10.50
N ILE A 71 -9.33 -4.05 -9.68
CA ILE A 71 -10.24 -5.09 -10.11
C ILE A 71 -11.43 -4.49 -10.81
N LYS A 72 -11.95 -3.41 -10.24
CA LYS A 72 -13.09 -2.76 -10.81
C LYS A 72 -12.76 -2.25 -12.19
N ASP A 73 -11.60 -1.66 -12.34
CA ASP A 73 -11.20 -1.12 -13.59
C ASP A 73 -11.06 -2.26 -14.60
N SER A 74 -10.48 -3.34 -14.23
CA SER A 74 -10.28 -4.45 -15.09
C SER A 74 -11.61 -5.04 -15.45
N LYS A 75 -12.52 -5.14 -14.52
CA LYS A 75 -13.75 -5.68 -14.75
C LYS A 75 -14.54 -4.87 -15.68
N ILE A 76 -14.49 -3.60 -15.58
CA ILE A 76 -15.21 -2.74 -16.45
C ILE A 76 -14.72 -3.00 -17.83
N GLY A 77 -13.47 -3.16 -18.02
CA GLY A 77 -12.90 -3.40 -19.30
C GLY A 77 -13.39 -4.69 -19.90
N ARG A 78 -13.60 -5.69 -19.07
CA ARG A 78 -13.98 -6.88 -19.56
C ARG A 78 -15.41 -6.98 -19.60
N ALA A 79 -16.08 -6.37 -18.75
CA ALA A 79 -17.50 -6.43 -18.64
C ALA A 79 -18.14 -6.12 -19.94
N HIS A 80 -17.53 -5.38 -20.75
CA HIS A 80 -18.03 -5.06 -21.92
C HIS A 80 -18.06 -6.12 -22.82
N VAL A 81 -17.32 -7.04 -22.63
CA VAL A 81 -17.27 -8.11 -23.45
C VAL A 81 -18.41 -8.91 -23.28
#